data_cd3c49e4f1556ffd01a7e141e45aed8c
#
_entry.id   cd3c49e4f1556ffd01a7e141e45aed8c
#
_cell.length_a   1.000
_cell.length_b   1.000
_cell.length_c   1.000
_cell.angle_alpha   90.00
_cell.angle_beta   90.00
_cell.angle_gamma   90.00
#
_symmetry.space_group_name_H-M   'P 1'
#
loop_
_entity.id
_entity.type
_entity.pdbx_description
1 polymer ?
#
loop_
_entity_poly.entity_id
_entity_poly.type
_entity_poly.pdbx_seq_one_letter_code
_entity_poly.pdbx_strand_id
1 'polypeptide(L)'
;MPREKSPGKPTTRRYSEQERLSAVRMCRQLEKELGTDHGVVKRVADQLGYGPESVRKWWRDADVADGLAGPDAQRVAELESALKDASQELRELRRANEILKRASAFFAAELDRPQR
;
A
#
# COMPACT_ATOMS: atom_id res chain seq x y z
N MET A 1 17.01 22.25 14.52
CA MET A 1 17.46 21.37 13.88
C MET A 1 16.59 20.37 13.55
N PRO A 2 16.45 20.12 12.54
CA PRO A 2 15.55 19.19 12.15
C PRO A 2 15.93 17.89 12.57
N ARG A 3 15.13 17.33 12.94
CA ARG A 3 15.37 16.18 13.35
C ARG A 3 15.38 15.39 12.28
N GLU A 4 16.08 14.76 12.02
CA GLU A 4 16.14 13.92 11.07
C GLU A 4 15.38 12.91 11.25
N LYS A 5 14.69 12.51 10.43
CA LYS A 5 13.98 11.47 10.55
C LYS A 5 14.67 10.29 10.40
N SER A 6 14.41 9.34 11.06
CA SER A 6 14.96 8.07 10.96
C SER A 6 14.56 7.49 9.66
N PRO A 7 15.48 7.06 8.88
CA PRO A 7 15.14 6.48 7.60
C PRO A 7 14.34 5.20 7.71
N GLY A 8 14.31 4.62 8.85
CA GLY A 8 13.59 3.37 8.98
C GLY A 8 12.13 3.50 9.18
N LYS A 9 11.60 4.71 9.20
CA LYS A 9 10.19 4.85 9.42
C LYS A 9 9.49 5.52 8.32
N PRO A 10 9.62 5.05 7.12
CA PRO A 10 8.97 5.71 6.00
C PRO A 10 7.47 5.58 6.02
N THR A 11 6.96 4.58 6.69
CA THR A 11 5.53 4.35 6.67
C THR A 11 4.74 5.40 7.40
N THR A 12 5.38 6.11 8.31
CA THR A 12 4.67 7.12 9.07
C THR A 12 4.89 8.51 8.53
N ARG A 13 5.74 8.63 7.51
CA ARG A 13 6.04 9.92 6.97
C ARG A 13 5.15 10.25 5.81
N ARG A 14 4.69 11.47 5.75
CA ARG A 14 3.96 11.92 4.61
C ARG A 14 4.87 12.65 3.70
N TYR A 15 4.80 12.39 2.41
CA TYR A 15 5.63 13.02 1.43
C TYR A 15 4.84 14.05 0.66
N SER A 16 5.46 15.18 0.37
CA SER A 16 4.82 16.21 -0.41
C SER A 16 4.74 15.75 -1.86
N GLU A 17 3.86 16.38 -2.61
CA GLU A 17 3.74 16.05 -4.01
C GLU A 17 5.05 16.32 -4.74
N GLN A 18 5.74 17.36 -4.35
CA GLN A 18 7.00 17.69 -4.97
C GLN A 18 8.05 16.62 -4.73
N GLU A 19 8.07 16.07 -3.52
CA GLU A 19 8.98 14.99 -3.22
C GLU A 19 8.68 13.75 -4.07
N ARG A 20 7.40 13.46 -4.23
CA ARG A 20 7.02 12.31 -5.03
C ARG A 20 7.37 12.50 -6.49
N LEU A 21 7.13 13.70 -7.02
CA LEU A 21 7.46 13.98 -8.40
C LEU A 21 8.97 13.96 -8.65
N SER A 22 9.74 14.43 -7.67
CA SER A 22 11.19 14.37 -7.79
C SER A 22 11.69 12.94 -7.85
N ALA A 23 11.12 12.08 -7.01
CA ALA A 23 11.51 10.68 -7.00
C ALA A 23 11.20 10.03 -8.35
N VAL A 24 10.03 10.32 -8.91
CA VAL A 24 9.65 9.77 -10.20
C VAL A 24 10.58 10.28 -11.30
N ARG A 25 10.91 11.56 -11.24
CA ARG A 25 11.80 12.12 -12.24
C ARG A 25 13.16 11.44 -12.20
N MET A 26 13.67 11.18 -11.01
CA MET A 26 14.93 10.48 -10.86
C MET A 26 14.85 9.06 -11.39
N CYS A 27 13.73 8.39 -11.15
CA CYS A 27 13.54 7.04 -11.67
C CYS A 27 13.57 7.05 -13.20
N ARG A 28 12.88 7.99 -13.81
CA ARG A 28 12.82 8.06 -15.27
C ARG A 28 14.18 8.39 -15.86
N GLN A 29 14.91 9.29 -15.20
CA GLN A 29 16.23 9.65 -15.67
C GLN A 29 17.18 8.46 -15.57
N LEU A 30 17.15 7.75 -14.46
CA LEU A 30 18.05 6.62 -14.29
C LEU A 30 17.71 5.48 -15.22
N GLU A 31 16.42 5.27 -15.45
CA GLU A 31 15.99 4.26 -16.40
C GLU A 31 16.54 4.55 -17.78
N LYS A 32 16.50 5.82 -18.17
CA LYS A 32 16.99 6.21 -19.45
C LYS A 32 18.51 5.99 -19.55
N GLU A 33 19.22 6.30 -18.50
CA GLU A 33 20.67 6.12 -18.49
C GLU A 33 21.07 4.67 -18.51
N LEU A 34 20.36 3.82 -17.79
CA LEU A 34 20.70 2.41 -17.72
C LEU A 34 20.09 1.59 -18.84
N GLY A 35 19.08 2.12 -19.49
CA GLY A 35 18.39 1.36 -20.53
C GLY A 35 17.49 0.27 -20.01
N THR A 36 17.25 0.22 -18.72
CA THR A 36 16.40 -0.78 -18.11
C THR A 36 15.84 -0.23 -16.83
N ASP A 37 14.71 -0.76 -16.39
CA ASP A 37 14.13 -0.34 -15.13
C ASP A 37 14.58 -1.24 -13.97
N HIS A 38 15.40 -2.24 -14.25
CA HIS A 38 15.83 -3.17 -13.22
C HIS A 38 16.71 -2.47 -12.20
N GLY A 39 16.33 -2.53 -10.94
CA GLY A 39 17.12 -1.92 -9.87
C GLY A 39 16.99 -0.42 -9.74
N VAL A 40 16.22 0.22 -10.62
CA VAL A 40 16.10 1.67 -10.60
C VAL A 40 15.42 2.14 -9.31
N VAL A 41 14.32 1.50 -8.96
CA VAL A 41 13.56 1.91 -7.77
C VAL A 41 14.42 1.80 -6.52
N LYS A 42 15.17 0.72 -6.40
CA LYS A 42 15.98 0.53 -5.21
C LYS A 42 17.06 1.60 -5.12
N ARG A 43 17.68 1.92 -6.23
CA ARG A 43 18.73 2.94 -6.23
C ARG A 43 18.19 4.30 -5.86
N VAL A 44 17.06 4.67 -6.42
CA VAL A 44 16.47 5.97 -6.13
C VAL A 44 16.01 6.02 -4.68
N ALA A 45 15.37 4.96 -4.21
CA ALA A 45 14.91 4.92 -2.83
C ALA A 45 16.07 5.03 -1.86
N ASP A 46 17.16 4.32 -2.13
CA ASP A 46 18.34 4.37 -1.26
C ASP A 46 18.95 5.77 -1.27
N GLN A 47 19.00 6.39 -2.43
CA GLN A 47 19.60 7.70 -2.52
C GLN A 47 18.79 8.77 -1.80
N LEU A 48 17.50 8.68 -1.88
CA LEU A 48 16.63 9.67 -1.26
C LEU A 48 16.26 9.34 0.18
N GLY A 49 16.51 8.11 0.59
CA GLY A 49 16.11 7.69 1.94
C GLY A 49 14.65 7.35 2.06
N TYR A 50 14.01 7.01 0.94
CA TYR A 50 12.59 6.68 0.94
C TYR A 50 12.41 5.17 0.88
N GLY A 51 11.20 4.72 1.20
CA GLY A 51 10.91 3.30 1.07
C GLY A 51 10.75 2.91 -0.39
N PRO A 52 11.32 1.80 -0.81
CA PRO A 52 11.22 1.39 -2.21
C PRO A 52 9.78 1.13 -2.67
N GLU A 53 8.94 0.66 -1.77
CA GLU A 53 7.55 0.44 -2.16
C GLU A 53 6.84 1.73 -2.48
N SER A 54 7.13 2.78 -1.73
CA SER A 54 6.54 4.07 -2.00
C SER A 54 7.01 4.62 -3.35
N VAL A 55 8.30 4.52 -3.61
CA VAL A 55 8.85 5.01 -4.86
C VAL A 55 8.26 4.24 -6.04
N ARG A 56 8.15 2.92 -5.89
CA ARG A 56 7.58 2.09 -6.95
C ARG A 56 6.14 2.49 -7.25
N LYS A 57 5.37 2.73 -6.20
CA LYS A 57 3.98 3.12 -6.37
C LYS A 57 3.88 4.49 -7.05
N TRP A 58 4.69 5.44 -6.64
CA TRP A 58 4.64 6.78 -7.22
C TRP A 58 4.98 6.74 -8.70
N TRP A 59 5.98 5.96 -9.06
CA TRP A 59 6.40 5.85 -10.45
C TRP A 59 5.30 5.22 -11.29
N ARG A 60 4.72 4.14 -10.77
CA ARG A 60 3.63 3.48 -11.49
C ARG A 60 2.45 4.41 -11.66
N ASP A 61 2.07 5.12 -10.61
CA ASP A 61 0.94 6.03 -10.67
C ASP A 61 1.20 7.17 -11.66
N ALA A 62 2.41 7.68 -11.68
CA ALA A 62 2.77 8.74 -12.59
C ALA A 62 2.75 8.27 -14.04
N ASP A 63 3.22 7.05 -14.28
CA ASP A 63 3.20 6.50 -15.62
C ASP A 63 1.77 6.31 -16.11
N VAL A 64 0.88 5.87 -15.24
CA VAL A 64 -0.51 5.73 -15.62
C VAL A 64 -1.11 7.11 -15.91
N ALA A 65 -0.86 8.09 -15.06
CA ALA A 65 -1.40 9.43 -15.24
C ALA A 65 -0.89 10.09 -16.51
N ASP A 66 0.36 9.81 -16.86
CA ASP A 66 0.98 10.42 -18.02
C ASP A 66 0.79 9.61 -19.30
N GLY A 67 0.06 8.52 -19.23
CA GLY A 67 -0.17 7.69 -20.40
C GLY A 67 1.03 6.92 -20.87
N LEU A 68 2.06 6.80 -20.03
CA LEU A 68 3.27 6.11 -20.41
C LEU A 68 3.23 4.63 -20.08
N ALA A 69 2.30 4.21 -19.20
CA ALA A 69 2.18 2.82 -18.85
C ALA A 69 1.49 2.06 -19.97
N GLY A 70 1.72 0.78 -20.01
CA GLY A 70 1.09 -0.05 -21.04
C GLY A 70 -0.41 -0.14 -20.85
N PRO A 71 -1.08 -0.74 -21.80
CA PRO A 71 -2.55 -0.78 -21.78
C PRO A 71 -3.11 -1.52 -20.59
N ASP A 72 -2.34 -2.42 -20.00
CA ASP A 72 -2.83 -3.18 -18.86
C ASP A 72 -2.55 -2.54 -17.51
N ALA A 73 -1.80 -1.46 -17.50
CA ALA A 73 -1.40 -0.86 -16.22
C ALA A 73 -2.59 -0.32 -15.46
N GLN A 74 -3.52 0.30 -16.16
CA GLN A 74 -4.71 0.82 -15.51
C GLN A 74 -5.54 -0.31 -14.94
N ARG A 75 -5.66 -1.39 -15.68
CA ARG A 75 -6.41 -2.52 -15.20
C ARG A 75 -5.77 -3.13 -13.97
N VAL A 76 -4.44 -3.22 -13.94
CA VAL A 76 -3.74 -3.73 -12.78
C VAL A 76 -4.01 -2.82 -11.57
N ALA A 77 -3.97 -1.52 -11.77
CA ALA A 77 -4.23 -0.58 -10.68
C ALA A 77 -5.65 -0.74 -10.15
N GLU A 78 -6.61 -0.93 -11.06
CA GLU A 78 -8.00 -1.14 -10.65
C GLU A 78 -8.16 -2.42 -9.87
N LEU A 79 -7.48 -3.48 -10.31
CA LEU A 79 -7.56 -4.76 -9.62
C LEU A 79 -6.91 -4.70 -8.26
N GLU A 80 -5.80 -3.99 -8.13
CA GLU A 80 -5.15 -3.83 -6.85
C GLU A 80 -6.04 -3.08 -5.87
N SER A 81 -6.72 -2.04 -6.37
CA SER A 81 -7.63 -1.29 -5.53
C SER A 81 -8.80 -2.15 -5.08
N ALA A 82 -9.36 -2.93 -6.00
CA ALA A 82 -10.47 -3.82 -5.67
C ALA A 82 -10.04 -4.88 -4.68
N LEU A 83 -8.82 -5.39 -4.83
CA LEU A 83 -8.32 -6.39 -3.91
C LEU A 83 -8.15 -5.81 -2.51
N LYS A 84 -7.67 -4.60 -2.42
CA LYS A 84 -7.51 -3.94 -1.12
C LYS A 84 -8.86 -3.76 -0.45
N ASP A 85 -9.87 -3.31 -1.21
CA ASP A 85 -11.20 -3.12 -0.67
C ASP A 85 -11.79 -4.44 -0.21
N ALA A 86 -11.63 -5.49 -1.01
CA ALA A 86 -12.14 -6.80 -0.65
C ALA A 86 -11.46 -7.36 0.58
N SER A 87 -10.17 -7.13 0.73
CA SER A 87 -9.45 -7.58 1.91
C SER A 87 -9.95 -6.89 3.17
N GLN A 88 -10.22 -5.60 3.05
CA GLN A 88 -10.72 -4.87 4.19
C GLN A 88 -12.13 -5.33 4.58
N GLU A 89 -12.96 -5.54 3.57
CA GLU A 89 -14.31 -6.03 3.81
C GLU A 89 -14.28 -7.41 4.45
N LEU A 90 -13.37 -8.25 4.00
CA LEU A 90 -13.24 -9.58 4.56
C LEU A 90 -12.81 -9.52 6.02
N ARG A 91 -11.92 -8.62 6.36
CA ARG A 91 -11.52 -8.46 7.75
C ARG A 91 -12.71 -8.04 8.61
N GLU A 92 -13.51 -7.12 8.09
CA GLU A 92 -14.66 -6.64 8.84
C GLU A 92 -15.69 -7.75 9.02
N LEU A 93 -15.90 -8.55 7.98
CA LEU A 93 -16.84 -9.65 8.07
C LEU A 93 -16.37 -10.73 9.03
N ARG A 94 -15.08 -11.00 9.04
CA ARG A 94 -14.54 -11.98 9.98
C ARG A 94 -14.71 -11.50 11.40
N ARG A 95 -14.51 -10.21 11.61
CA ARG A 95 -14.69 -9.65 12.94
C ARG A 95 -16.15 -9.75 13.36
N ALA A 96 -17.07 -9.38 12.47
CA ALA A 96 -18.49 -9.48 12.77
C ALA A 96 -18.89 -10.94 13.05
N ASN A 97 -18.33 -11.85 12.26
CA ASN A 97 -18.62 -13.26 12.43
C ASN A 97 -18.12 -13.76 13.78
N GLU A 98 -16.95 -13.31 14.22
CA GLU A 98 -16.43 -13.70 15.49
C GLU A 98 -17.31 -13.19 16.63
N ILE A 99 -17.79 -11.96 16.51
CA ILE A 99 -18.70 -11.41 17.51
C ILE A 99 -19.99 -12.20 17.56
N LEU A 100 -20.54 -12.55 16.39
CA LEU A 100 -21.76 -13.33 16.35
C LEU A 100 -21.57 -14.71 16.94
N LYS A 101 -20.43 -15.33 16.70
CA LYS A 101 -20.14 -16.62 17.28
C LYS A 101 -20.12 -16.57 18.80
N ARG A 102 -19.50 -15.53 19.34
CA ARG A 102 -19.44 -15.38 20.78
C ARG A 102 -20.83 -15.12 21.36
N ALA A 103 -21.60 -14.30 20.69
CA ALA A 103 -22.96 -14.01 21.15
C ALA A 103 -23.81 -15.27 21.09
N SER A 104 -23.67 -16.05 20.02
CA SER A 104 -24.42 -17.30 19.89
C SER A 104 -24.08 -18.28 21.00
N ALA A 105 -22.80 -18.39 21.28
CA ALA A 105 -22.36 -19.30 22.35
C ALA A 105 -22.90 -18.85 23.69
N PHE A 106 -22.92 -17.54 23.91
CA PHE A 106 -23.44 -17.02 25.16
C PHE A 106 -24.92 -17.34 25.30
N PHE A 107 -25.69 -17.10 24.24
CA PHE A 107 -27.13 -17.37 24.30
C PHE A 107 -27.42 -18.87 24.40
N ALA A 108 -26.63 -19.68 23.75
CA ALA A 108 -26.80 -21.11 23.85
C ALA A 108 -26.56 -21.58 25.29
N ALA A 109 -25.54 -21.03 25.94
CA ALA A 109 -25.26 -21.38 27.32
C ALA A 109 -26.39 -20.93 28.22
N GLU A 110 -26.98 -19.78 27.96
CA GLU A 110 -28.11 -19.32 28.77
C GLU A 110 -29.32 -20.22 28.62
N LEU A 111 -29.57 -20.67 27.41
CA LEU A 111 -30.72 -21.52 27.16
C LEU A 111 -30.53 -22.90 27.81
N ASP A 112 -29.30 -23.36 27.90
CA ASP A 112 -29.04 -24.66 28.48
C ASP A 112 -28.90 -24.62 29.99
N ARG A 113 -28.98 -23.45 30.59
CA ARG A 113 -28.81 -23.35 32.00
C ARG A 113 -29.90 -24.08 32.72
N PRO A 114 -29.55 -24.87 33.70
CA PRO A 114 -30.59 -25.61 34.42
C PRO A 114 -31.51 -24.66 35.14
N GLN A 115 -32.75 -25.02 35.13
CA GLN A 115 -33.72 -24.23 35.84
C GLN A 115 -33.80 -24.73 37.25
N ARG A 116 -33.99 -23.85 38.24
CA ARG A 116 -34.05 -24.36 39.58
C ARG A 116 -35.30 -24.03 40.14
#